data_a8584cd56deed63b31b8e1d8b61fbf15
#
_entry.id   a8584cd56deed63b31b8e1d8b61fbf15
#
_cell.length_a   1.000
_cell.length_b   1.000
_cell.length_c   1.000
_cell.angle_alpha   90.00
_cell.angle_beta   90.00
_cell.angle_gamma   90.00
#
_symmetry.space_group_name_H-M   'P 1'
#
loop_
_entity.id
_entity.type
_entity.pdbx_description
1 polymer ?
#
loop_
_entity_poly.entity_id
_entity_poly.type
_entity_poly.pdbx_seq_one_letter_code
_entity_poly.pdbx_strand_id
1 'polypeptide(L)'
;MRKKGTIYIIIGAIALALILFLEYNKKKELNWFPSYVSHHKIPYGTKVLSDVLQKQFSNSKEIERPPFEFLKTNTDSASTYFFVNNSISFQDAELNALLDWTAKGNTLFIASTNFEKGLLDTLHLKTESLFGDKGLEHEFQYKLVNPNL
;
A
#
# COMPACT_ATOMS: atom_id res chain seq x y z
N MET A 1 -57.14 12.68 29.76
CA MET A 1 -55.94 13.31 29.10
C MET A 1 -54.67 12.46 29.05
N ARG A 2 -54.53 11.37 29.82
CA ARG A 2 -53.33 10.48 29.86
C ARG A 2 -53.06 9.69 28.57
N LYS A 3 -54.06 9.28 27.81
CA LYS A 3 -53.93 8.43 26.61
C LYS A 3 -53.19 9.11 25.43
N LYS A 4 -53.31 10.44 25.27
CA LYS A 4 -52.65 11.16 24.16
C LYS A 4 -51.13 11.24 24.36
N GLY A 5 -50.66 11.42 25.59
CA GLY A 5 -49.22 11.44 25.89
C GLY A 5 -48.51 10.12 25.61
N THR A 6 -49.16 8.99 25.93
CA THR A 6 -48.63 7.65 25.70
C THR A 6 -48.46 7.36 24.21
N ILE A 7 -49.33 7.84 23.35
CA ILE A 7 -49.25 7.67 21.89
C ILE A 7 -47.99 8.38 21.36
N TYR A 8 -47.70 9.61 21.79
CA TYR A 8 -46.51 10.33 21.36
C TYR A 8 -45.23 9.65 21.80
N ILE A 9 -45.21 9.07 22.99
CA ILE A 9 -44.05 8.29 23.49
C ILE A 9 -43.82 7.03 22.64
N ILE A 10 -44.88 6.33 22.26
CA ILE A 10 -44.76 5.11 21.40
C ILE A 10 -44.27 5.51 20.01
N ILE A 11 -44.81 6.57 19.42
CA ILE A 11 -44.32 7.07 18.10
C ILE A 11 -42.88 7.48 18.18
N GLY A 12 -42.44 8.17 19.22
CA GLY A 12 -41.06 8.55 19.43
C GLY A 12 -40.13 7.34 19.58
N ALA A 13 -40.55 6.32 20.32
CA ALA A 13 -39.82 5.09 20.49
C ALA A 13 -39.64 4.30 19.17
N ILE A 14 -40.73 4.24 18.37
CA ILE A 14 -40.69 3.60 17.04
C ILE A 14 -39.75 4.37 16.09
N ALA A 15 -39.84 5.70 16.07
CA ALA A 15 -38.96 6.51 15.23
C ALA A 15 -37.49 6.35 15.62
N LEU A 16 -37.20 6.34 16.91
CA LEU A 16 -35.85 6.12 17.40
C LEU A 16 -35.33 4.71 17.02
N ALA A 17 -36.16 3.68 17.20
CA ALA A 17 -35.77 2.30 16.81
C ALA A 17 -35.53 2.19 15.30
N LEU A 18 -36.29 2.90 14.49
CA LEU A 18 -36.11 2.93 13.03
C LEU A 18 -34.81 3.61 12.62
N ILE A 19 -34.45 4.72 13.27
CA ILE A 19 -33.20 5.43 13.04
C ILE A 19 -32.01 4.53 13.39
N LEU A 20 -32.05 3.89 14.56
CA LEU A 20 -30.98 2.98 14.99
C LEU A 20 -30.86 1.77 14.05
N PHE A 21 -31.99 1.24 13.57
CA PHE A 21 -31.99 0.14 12.60
C PHE A 21 -31.38 0.55 11.27
N LEU A 22 -31.69 1.73 10.75
CA LEU A 22 -31.11 2.26 9.52
C LEU A 22 -29.59 2.49 9.67
N GLU A 23 -29.15 3.05 10.80
CA GLU A 23 -27.75 3.30 11.07
C GLU A 23 -26.95 1.98 11.19
N TYR A 24 -27.54 0.97 11.85
CA TYR A 24 -26.92 -0.35 11.98
C TYR A 24 -26.77 -1.07 10.63
N ASN A 25 -27.73 -0.92 9.73
CA ASN A 25 -27.72 -1.52 8.39
C ASN A 25 -26.93 -0.72 7.35
N LYS A 26 -26.40 0.45 7.72
CA LYS A 26 -25.57 1.24 6.81
C LYS A 26 -24.31 0.47 6.44
N LYS A 27 -24.11 0.25 5.14
CA LYS A 27 -22.88 -0.40 4.66
C LYS A 27 -21.68 0.45 5.07
N LYS A 28 -20.68 -0.17 5.69
CA LYS A 28 -19.42 0.50 6.01
C LYS A 28 -18.78 0.99 4.71
N GLU A 29 -18.47 2.26 4.66
CA GLU A 29 -17.73 2.83 3.53
C GLU A 29 -16.38 2.15 3.42
N LEU A 30 -15.98 1.86 2.18
CA LEU A 30 -14.70 1.25 1.91
C LEU A 30 -13.59 2.29 2.18
N ASN A 31 -12.63 1.92 3.01
CA ASN A 31 -11.50 2.78 3.30
C ASN A 31 -10.47 2.72 2.17
N TRP A 32 -10.34 3.81 1.41
CA TRP A 32 -9.40 3.97 0.31
C TRP A 32 -8.06 4.58 0.73
N PHE A 33 -7.76 4.59 2.01
CA PHE A 33 -6.48 5.11 2.49
C PHE A 33 -5.30 4.30 1.95
N PRO A 34 -4.31 4.94 1.28
CA PRO A 34 -3.16 4.24 0.70
C PRO A 34 -2.14 3.86 1.78
N SER A 35 -2.41 2.77 2.49
CA SER A 35 -1.61 2.35 3.63
C SER A 35 -0.39 1.52 3.26
N TYR A 36 -0.47 0.71 2.22
CA TYR A 36 0.56 -0.26 1.79
C TYR A 36 1.08 -1.18 2.90
N VAL A 37 0.32 -1.33 3.97
CA VAL A 37 0.70 -2.14 5.15
C VAL A 37 0.33 -3.60 4.92
N SER A 38 1.22 -4.52 5.27
CA SER A 38 1.13 -5.97 5.04
C SER A 38 -0.07 -6.65 5.71
N HIS A 39 -0.58 -6.13 6.82
CA HIS A 39 -1.74 -6.68 7.51
C HIS A 39 -3.07 -5.99 7.16
N HIS A 40 -3.07 -4.91 6.38
CA HIS A 40 -4.28 -4.20 5.99
C HIS A 40 -4.99 -4.88 4.81
N LYS A 41 -6.30 -5.14 4.98
CA LYS A 41 -7.20 -5.74 3.97
C LYS A 41 -7.99 -4.70 3.16
N ILE A 42 -7.62 -3.43 3.27
CA ILE A 42 -8.22 -2.35 2.47
C ILE A 42 -7.63 -2.32 1.05
N PRO A 43 -8.23 -1.63 0.08
CA PRO A 43 -7.79 -1.67 -1.33
C PRO A 43 -6.30 -1.39 -1.57
N TYR A 44 -5.72 -0.45 -0.81
CA TYR A 44 -4.30 -0.13 -0.86
C TYR A 44 -3.49 -0.81 0.27
N GLY A 45 -4.02 -1.84 0.90
CA GLY A 45 -3.25 -2.71 1.80
C GLY A 45 -2.53 -3.80 1.01
N THR A 46 -1.38 -4.23 1.49
CA THR A 46 -0.56 -5.25 0.82
C THR A 46 -0.69 -6.65 1.41
N LYS A 47 -1.79 -6.90 2.15
CA LYS A 47 -1.97 -8.22 2.80
C LYS A 47 -1.94 -9.38 1.82
N VAL A 48 -2.64 -9.29 0.69
CA VAL A 48 -2.67 -10.37 -0.30
C VAL A 48 -1.28 -10.61 -0.89
N LEU A 49 -0.54 -9.53 -1.19
CA LEU A 49 0.84 -9.62 -1.66
C LEU A 49 1.74 -10.29 -0.62
N SER A 50 1.65 -9.87 0.65
CA SER A 50 2.40 -10.47 1.75
C SER A 50 2.10 -11.96 1.89
N ASP A 51 0.82 -12.36 1.88
CA ASP A 51 0.41 -13.76 1.99
C ASP A 51 0.92 -14.61 0.80
N VAL A 52 0.94 -14.04 -0.41
CA VAL A 52 1.48 -14.71 -1.62
C VAL A 52 3.00 -14.87 -1.50
N LEU A 53 3.72 -13.82 -1.12
CA LEU A 53 5.16 -13.87 -0.94
C LEU A 53 5.57 -14.89 0.13
N GLN A 54 4.86 -14.92 1.26
CA GLN A 54 5.11 -15.90 2.33
C GLN A 54 4.85 -17.35 1.91
N LYS A 55 3.86 -17.57 1.05
CA LYS A 55 3.58 -18.91 0.50
C LYS A 55 4.62 -19.35 -0.52
N GLN A 56 5.07 -18.42 -1.37
CA GLN A 56 6.02 -18.71 -2.44
C GLN A 56 7.45 -18.83 -1.92
N PHE A 57 7.79 -18.05 -0.92
CA PHE A 57 9.13 -17.97 -0.34
C PHE A 57 9.06 -18.26 1.15
N SER A 58 9.37 -19.50 1.54
CA SER A 58 9.28 -19.97 2.93
C SER A 58 10.20 -19.20 3.90
N ASN A 59 11.25 -18.56 3.39
CA ASN A 59 12.21 -17.79 4.18
C ASN A 59 11.91 -16.27 4.18
N SER A 60 10.73 -15.85 3.65
CA SER A 60 10.37 -14.44 3.66
C SER A 60 10.15 -13.94 5.07
N LYS A 61 10.64 -12.74 5.36
CA LYS A 61 10.52 -12.07 6.66
C LYS A 61 10.04 -10.64 6.46
N GLU A 62 9.14 -10.20 7.28
CA GLU A 62 8.76 -8.79 7.33
C GLU A 62 9.79 -8.02 8.16
N ILE A 63 10.26 -6.90 7.63
CA ILE A 63 11.27 -6.06 8.26
C ILE A 63 10.61 -4.76 8.71
N GLU A 64 10.50 -4.57 10.01
CA GLU A 64 9.89 -3.39 10.64
C GLU A 64 10.92 -2.30 11.00
N ARG A 65 12.19 -2.56 10.72
CA ARG A 65 13.30 -1.62 11.00
C ARG A 65 13.72 -0.88 9.73
N PRO A 66 14.26 0.34 9.86
CA PRO A 66 14.84 1.05 8.74
C PRO A 66 15.88 0.21 7.98
N PRO A 67 15.96 0.33 6.65
CA PRO A 67 16.90 -0.44 5.82
C PRO A 67 18.34 -0.35 6.30
N PHE A 68 18.79 0.85 6.67
CA PHE A 68 20.15 1.07 7.15
C PHE A 68 20.51 0.24 8.39
N GLU A 69 19.59 0.17 9.36
CA GLU A 69 19.81 -0.62 10.59
C GLU A 69 19.79 -2.12 10.29
N PHE A 70 18.88 -2.55 9.44
CA PHE A 70 18.76 -3.95 9.06
C PHE A 70 20.01 -4.42 8.29
N LEU A 71 20.46 -3.64 7.31
CA LEU A 71 21.58 -4.02 6.44
C LEU A 71 22.93 -3.99 7.15
N LYS A 72 23.10 -3.23 8.23
CA LYS A 72 24.30 -3.29 9.06
C LYS A 72 24.55 -4.66 9.70
N THR A 73 23.48 -5.35 10.04
CA THR A 73 23.52 -6.64 10.74
C THR A 73 23.29 -7.83 9.82
N ASN A 74 22.80 -7.57 8.61
CA ASN A 74 22.48 -8.62 7.65
C ASN A 74 23.63 -8.85 6.68
N THR A 75 24.19 -10.06 6.73
CA THR A 75 25.25 -10.53 5.83
C THR A 75 24.73 -11.50 4.77
N ASP A 76 23.42 -11.68 4.65
CA ASP A 76 22.82 -12.60 3.68
C ASP A 76 23.21 -12.20 2.24
N SER A 77 23.48 -13.20 1.43
CA SER A 77 23.76 -13.08 0.00
C SER A 77 22.64 -13.76 -0.81
N ALA A 78 22.43 -13.31 -2.04
CA ALA A 78 21.39 -13.81 -2.93
C ALA A 78 19.97 -13.65 -2.36
N SER A 79 19.75 -12.56 -1.63
CA SER A 79 18.46 -12.19 -1.04
C SER A 79 17.78 -11.08 -1.83
N THR A 80 16.45 -10.98 -1.72
CA THR A 80 15.67 -9.89 -2.30
C THR A 80 15.04 -9.04 -1.20
N TYR A 81 15.31 -7.75 -1.23
CA TYR A 81 14.61 -6.77 -0.39
C TYR A 81 13.46 -6.17 -1.18
N PHE A 82 12.26 -6.21 -0.60
CA PHE A 82 11.04 -5.86 -1.29
C PHE A 82 10.39 -4.64 -0.65
N PHE A 83 10.29 -3.54 -1.41
CA PHE A 83 9.63 -2.31 -0.99
C PHE A 83 8.36 -2.07 -1.81
N VAL A 84 7.23 -1.87 -1.13
CA VAL A 84 5.98 -1.43 -1.74
C VAL A 84 5.41 -0.30 -0.90
N ASN A 85 5.34 0.90 -1.47
CA ASN A 85 4.79 2.06 -0.79
C ASN A 85 4.29 3.11 -1.80
N ASN A 86 3.51 4.07 -1.33
CA ASN A 86 3.07 5.20 -2.16
C ASN A 86 4.23 6.13 -2.55
N SER A 87 5.13 6.40 -1.62
CA SER A 87 6.32 7.20 -1.85
C SER A 87 7.51 6.58 -1.15
N ILE A 88 8.63 6.55 -1.82
CA ILE A 88 9.89 6.05 -1.27
C ILE A 88 10.90 7.17 -1.28
N SER A 89 11.43 7.43 -0.10
CA SER A 89 12.50 8.39 0.15
C SER A 89 13.53 7.71 1.05
N PHE A 90 14.71 7.52 0.51
CA PHE A 90 15.87 7.02 1.24
C PHE A 90 16.82 8.18 1.46
N GLN A 91 17.23 8.41 2.69
CA GLN A 91 18.33 9.33 2.94
C GLN A 91 19.64 8.76 2.38
N ASP A 92 20.63 9.62 2.13
CA ASP A 92 21.91 9.22 1.50
C ASP A 92 22.55 7.99 2.14
N ALA A 93 22.53 7.88 3.46
CA ALA A 93 23.10 6.74 4.18
C ALA A 93 22.32 5.43 3.91
N GLU A 94 21.02 5.49 3.79
CA GLU A 94 20.15 4.34 3.47
C GLU A 94 20.32 3.93 2.01
N LEU A 95 20.31 4.92 1.11
CA LEU A 95 20.52 4.68 -0.32
C LEU A 95 21.85 4.00 -0.57
N ASN A 96 22.95 4.54 -0.01
CA ASN A 96 24.27 3.95 -0.15
C ASN A 96 24.32 2.52 0.42
N ALA A 97 23.73 2.29 1.60
CA ALA A 97 23.69 0.94 2.18
C ALA A 97 22.90 -0.05 1.31
N LEU A 98 21.80 0.37 0.69
CA LEU A 98 21.03 -0.46 -0.24
C LEU A 98 21.79 -0.74 -1.54
N LEU A 99 22.48 0.25 -2.08
CA LEU A 99 23.31 0.08 -3.28
C LEU A 99 24.52 -0.82 -3.02
N ASP A 100 25.21 -0.65 -1.91
CA ASP A 100 26.31 -1.52 -1.50
C ASP A 100 25.86 -2.96 -1.29
N TRP A 101 24.64 -3.13 -0.74
CA TRP A 101 24.04 -4.44 -0.54
C TRP A 101 23.67 -5.12 -1.87
N THR A 102 23.12 -4.36 -2.84
CA THR A 102 22.88 -4.89 -4.18
C THR A 102 24.14 -5.22 -4.93
N ALA A 103 25.21 -4.42 -4.78
CA ALA A 103 26.51 -4.67 -5.38
C ALA A 103 27.14 -6.00 -4.90
N LYS A 104 26.72 -6.52 -3.74
CA LYS A 104 27.13 -7.84 -3.21
C LYS A 104 26.35 -9.02 -3.81
N GLY A 105 25.53 -8.79 -4.85
CA GLY A 105 24.78 -9.83 -5.54
C GLY A 105 23.36 -10.05 -5.02
N ASN A 106 22.83 -9.09 -4.27
CA ASN A 106 21.44 -9.10 -3.81
C ASN A 106 20.52 -8.32 -4.77
N THR A 107 19.23 -8.47 -4.60
CA THR A 107 18.22 -7.81 -5.44
C THR A 107 17.40 -6.83 -4.61
N LEU A 108 17.28 -5.61 -5.10
CA LEU A 108 16.38 -4.60 -4.55
C LEU A 108 15.17 -4.43 -5.48
N PHE A 109 13.99 -4.80 -5.00
CA PHE A 109 12.73 -4.58 -5.71
C PHE A 109 11.98 -3.41 -5.09
N ILE A 110 11.63 -2.42 -5.89
CA ILE A 110 10.90 -1.23 -5.45
C ILE A 110 9.66 -1.04 -6.31
N ALA A 111 8.49 -0.99 -5.68
CA ALA A 111 7.23 -0.58 -6.30
C ALA A 111 6.67 0.64 -5.56
N SER A 112 6.63 1.78 -6.25
CA SER A 112 6.17 3.04 -5.69
C SER A 112 5.53 3.92 -6.76
N THR A 113 4.64 4.80 -6.34
CA THR A 113 4.09 5.84 -7.22
C THR A 113 5.08 7.00 -7.38
N ASN A 114 5.83 7.32 -6.32
CA ASN A 114 6.77 8.42 -6.30
C ASN A 114 8.14 7.95 -5.81
N PHE A 115 9.18 8.37 -6.52
CA PHE A 115 10.56 8.10 -6.19
C PHE A 115 11.29 9.39 -5.86
N GLU A 116 12.15 9.34 -4.87
CA GLU A 116 13.00 10.46 -4.53
C GLU A 116 14.03 10.73 -5.62
N LYS A 117 14.35 12.01 -5.78
CA LYS A 117 15.32 12.47 -6.77
C LYS A 117 16.71 11.84 -6.57
N GLY A 118 17.18 11.68 -5.35
CA GLY A 118 18.47 11.07 -5.04
C GLY A 118 18.61 9.65 -5.62
N LEU A 119 17.58 8.82 -5.47
CA LEU A 119 17.55 7.49 -6.06
C LEU A 119 17.57 7.53 -7.59
N LEU A 120 16.73 8.39 -8.18
CA LEU A 120 16.62 8.53 -9.65
C LEU A 120 17.91 9.02 -10.26
N ASP A 121 18.53 10.06 -9.69
CA ASP A 121 19.78 10.65 -10.17
C ASP A 121 20.94 9.63 -10.07
N THR A 122 21.01 8.87 -8.97
CA THR A 122 22.06 7.84 -8.77
C THR A 122 21.94 6.69 -9.77
N LEU A 123 20.72 6.29 -10.09
CA LEU A 123 20.46 5.20 -11.05
C LEU A 123 20.33 5.71 -12.51
N HIS A 124 20.47 7.01 -12.74
CA HIS A 124 20.25 7.66 -14.04
C HIS A 124 18.89 7.35 -14.66
N LEU A 125 17.86 7.25 -13.82
CA LEU A 125 16.49 6.99 -14.21
C LEU A 125 15.68 8.28 -14.31
N LYS A 126 14.70 8.28 -15.22
CA LYS A 126 13.67 9.31 -15.33
C LYS A 126 12.30 8.67 -15.22
N THR A 127 11.43 9.28 -14.45
CA THR A 127 10.04 8.87 -14.35
C THR A 127 9.18 9.95 -14.99
N GLU A 128 8.23 9.54 -15.83
CA GLU A 128 7.23 10.44 -16.42
C GLU A 128 5.84 9.95 -15.99
N SER A 129 4.98 10.91 -15.63
CA SER A 129 3.58 10.58 -15.36
C SER A 129 2.88 10.30 -16.69
N LEU A 130 2.30 9.10 -16.80
CA LEU A 130 1.45 8.75 -17.94
C LEU A 130 0.12 9.52 -17.92
N PHE A 131 -0.27 10.02 -16.74
CA PHE A 131 -1.46 10.83 -16.55
C PHE A 131 -1.06 12.31 -16.58
N GLY A 132 -0.83 12.83 -17.79
CA GLY A 132 -0.64 14.27 -17.99
C GLY A 132 -1.96 15.04 -17.81
N ASP A 133 -1.90 16.38 -17.89
CA ASP A 133 -3.04 17.32 -17.74
C ASP A 133 -4.26 17.08 -18.67
N LYS A 134 -4.20 16.09 -19.54
CA LYS A 134 -5.24 15.79 -20.54
C LYS A 134 -6.26 14.73 -20.11
N GLY A 135 -6.36 14.43 -18.83
CA GLY A 135 -7.43 13.57 -18.29
C GLY A 135 -7.39 12.10 -18.79
N LEU A 136 -8.28 11.29 -18.27
CA LEU A 136 -8.45 9.85 -18.58
C LEU A 136 -9.06 9.57 -19.97
N GLU A 137 -8.98 10.48 -20.93
CA GLU A 137 -9.59 10.33 -22.25
C GLU A 137 -8.79 9.46 -23.24
N HIS A 138 -7.60 9.02 -22.85
CA HIS A 138 -6.80 8.13 -23.70
C HIS A 138 -6.79 6.71 -23.11
N GLU A 139 -7.32 5.79 -23.88
CA GLU A 139 -7.18 4.36 -23.65
C GLU A 139 -5.71 3.96 -23.84
N PHE A 140 -5.00 3.64 -22.75
CA PHE A 140 -3.61 3.20 -22.82
C PHE A 140 -3.56 1.72 -23.19
N GLN A 141 -3.04 1.43 -24.38
CA GLN A 141 -2.75 0.05 -24.76
C GLN A 141 -1.31 -0.30 -24.33
N TYR A 142 -1.20 -1.21 -23.37
CA TYR A 142 0.09 -1.75 -22.96
C TYR A 142 0.43 -2.96 -23.83
N LYS A 143 1.59 -2.92 -24.47
CA LYS A 143 2.13 -4.05 -25.21
C LYS A 143 3.39 -4.55 -24.52
N LEU A 144 3.42 -5.82 -24.15
CA LEU A 144 4.65 -6.45 -23.68
C LEU A 144 5.67 -6.45 -24.83
N VAL A 145 6.85 -5.86 -24.56
CA VAL A 145 7.91 -5.73 -25.57
C VAL A 145 8.64 -7.05 -25.77
N ASN A 146 8.58 -7.96 -24.79
CA ASN A 146 9.22 -9.26 -24.90
C ASN A 146 8.23 -10.28 -25.50
N PRO A 147 8.43 -10.73 -26.76
CA PRO A 147 7.54 -11.69 -27.41
C PRO A 147 7.64 -13.12 -26.85
N ASN A 148 8.58 -13.37 -25.91
CA ASN A 148 8.82 -14.68 -25.31
C ASN A 148 8.34 -14.80 -23.85
N LEU A 149 7.51 -13.84 -23.39
CA LEU A 149 6.83 -13.90 -22.10
C LEU A 149 5.34 -14.18 -22.27
#